data_c53b3ccb1dae793d9f19aa7e274698ac
#
_entry.id   c53b3ccb1dae793d9f19aa7e274698ac
#
_cell.length_a   1.000
_cell.length_b   1.000
_cell.length_c   1.000
_cell.angle_alpha   90.00
_cell.angle_beta   90.00
_cell.angle_gamma   90.00
#
_symmetry.space_group_name_H-M   'P 1'
#
loop_
_entity.id
_entity.type
_entity.pdbx_description
1 polymer ?
#
loop_
_entity_poly.entity_id
_entity_poly.type
_entity_poly.pdbx_seq_one_letter_code
_entity_poly.pdbx_strand_id
1 'polypeptide(L)'
;VEYLWNGGSNTAEITASVSGGWSRTDRTLPDGQTRHAITNGETTYIWYNSETDVFTGPAGDISPDAEQTIPTYEDVLALAPEQIAQADYRMVSDVRCIYVETAEDDWGYVQRYWVSVDTGLLAVAERLQDGETVYRMAALTVDETAPDAKTFTLPDGTALI
;
A
#
# COMPACT_ATOMS: atom_id res chain seq x y z
N VAL A 1 7.33 2.34 3.17
CA VAL A 1 7.82 1.81 1.88
C VAL A 1 9.21 2.33 1.59
N GLU A 2 9.97 1.54 0.89
CA GLU A 2 11.34 1.87 0.46
C GLU A 2 11.45 1.60 -1.04
N TYR A 3 11.99 2.56 -1.77
CA TYR A 3 12.35 2.45 -3.17
C TYR A 3 13.87 2.40 -3.27
N LEU A 4 14.40 1.42 -3.99
CA LEU A 4 15.83 1.19 -4.11
C LEU A 4 16.25 1.27 -5.58
N TRP A 5 17.41 1.87 -5.84
CA TRP A 5 18.04 1.91 -7.16
C TRP A 5 19.57 1.89 -7.01
N ASN A 6 20.26 1.66 -8.09
CA ASN A 6 21.73 1.66 -8.07
C ASN A 6 22.27 3.01 -7.57
N GLY A 7 22.87 2.99 -6.39
CA GLY A 7 23.49 4.17 -5.75
C GLY A 7 22.59 4.93 -4.77
N GLY A 8 21.37 4.46 -4.44
CA GLY A 8 20.54 5.14 -3.43
C GLY A 8 19.25 4.43 -3.07
N SER A 9 18.57 5.02 -2.12
CA SER A 9 17.21 4.62 -1.72
C SER A 9 16.39 5.83 -1.31
N ASN A 10 15.07 5.69 -1.34
CA ASN A 10 14.12 6.65 -0.82
C ASN A 10 13.09 5.92 0.03
N THR A 11 12.81 6.45 1.22
CA THR A 11 11.86 5.86 2.16
C THR A 11 10.68 6.79 2.38
N ALA A 12 9.48 6.26 2.32
CA ALA A 12 8.25 6.98 2.70
C ALA A 12 7.56 6.25 3.84
N GLU A 13 7.12 7.00 4.83
CA GLU A 13 6.24 6.50 5.88
C GLU A 13 4.78 6.63 5.42
N ILE A 14 4.00 5.56 5.60
CA ILE A 14 2.59 5.51 5.20
C ILE A 14 1.77 5.02 6.39
N THR A 15 0.72 5.76 6.72
CA THR A 15 -0.33 5.31 7.62
C THR A 15 -1.58 5.03 6.78
N ALA A 16 -2.13 3.83 6.91
CA ALA A 16 -3.37 3.45 6.25
C ALA A 16 -4.45 3.10 7.28
N SER A 17 -5.65 3.59 7.07
CA SER A 17 -6.83 3.33 7.91
C SER A 17 -7.99 2.88 7.04
N VAL A 18 -8.72 1.84 7.47
CA VAL A 18 -9.86 1.30 6.71
C VAL A 18 -11.07 1.16 7.63
N SER A 19 -12.23 1.62 7.19
CA SER A 19 -13.51 1.46 7.89
C SER A 19 -14.69 1.61 6.94
N GLY A 20 -15.68 0.70 7.03
CA GLY A 20 -16.96 0.84 6.33
C GLY A 20 -16.87 0.97 4.81
N GLY A 21 -15.88 0.35 4.17
CA GLY A 21 -15.63 0.48 2.72
C GLY A 21 -14.86 1.74 2.33
N TRP A 22 -14.47 2.55 3.29
CA TRP A 22 -13.59 3.70 3.10
C TRP A 22 -12.16 3.36 3.50
N SER A 23 -11.20 3.88 2.79
CA SER A 23 -9.80 3.84 3.15
C SER A 23 -9.18 5.24 3.13
N ARG A 24 -8.31 5.50 4.09
CA ARG A 24 -7.47 6.69 4.14
C ARG A 24 -6.01 6.28 4.13
N THR A 25 -5.21 6.98 3.34
CA THR A 25 -3.75 6.84 3.31
C THR A 25 -3.11 8.19 3.51
N ASP A 26 -2.25 8.30 4.50
CA ASP A 26 -1.41 9.46 4.75
C ASP A 26 0.04 9.05 4.46
N ARG A 27 0.68 9.74 3.51
CA ARG A 27 2.04 9.45 3.06
C ARG A 27 2.93 10.66 3.21
N THR A 28 4.04 10.52 3.94
CA THR A 28 5.09 11.53 3.99
C THR A 28 5.98 11.41 2.76
N LEU A 29 6.07 12.48 2.00
CA LEU A 29 6.90 12.59 0.80
C LEU A 29 8.35 12.95 1.17
N PRO A 30 9.34 12.73 0.28
CA PRO A 30 10.75 13.00 0.55
C PRO A 30 11.06 14.48 0.85
N ASP A 31 10.26 15.39 0.34
CA ASP A 31 10.36 16.83 0.58
C ASP A 31 9.75 17.28 1.92
N GLY A 32 9.24 16.33 2.71
CA GLY A 32 8.58 16.54 3.99
C GLY A 32 7.10 16.93 3.88
N GLN A 33 6.52 17.00 2.70
CA GLN A 33 5.09 17.17 2.52
C GLN A 33 4.35 15.87 2.89
N THR A 34 3.12 15.99 3.35
CA THR A 34 2.24 14.86 3.57
C THR A 34 1.12 14.89 2.53
N ARG A 35 1.00 13.81 1.77
CA ARG A 35 -0.13 13.57 0.89
C ARG A 35 -1.18 12.76 1.63
N HIS A 36 -2.40 13.27 1.64
CA HIS A 36 -3.56 12.60 2.18
C HIS A 36 -4.45 12.12 1.04
N ALA A 37 -4.97 10.91 1.16
CA ALA A 37 -5.96 10.38 0.23
C ALA A 37 -7.05 9.63 1.00
N ILE A 38 -8.32 9.89 0.67
CA ILE A 38 -9.47 9.11 1.16
C ILE A 38 -10.25 8.60 -0.05
N THR A 39 -10.60 7.33 -0.05
CA THR A 39 -11.39 6.72 -1.13
C THR A 39 -12.40 5.71 -0.60
N ASN A 40 -13.51 5.56 -1.32
CA ASN A 40 -14.49 4.48 -1.13
C ASN A 40 -14.51 3.47 -2.32
N GLY A 41 -13.51 3.54 -3.20
CA GLY A 41 -13.45 2.71 -4.40
C GLY A 41 -14.20 3.28 -5.61
N GLU A 42 -15.05 4.30 -5.43
CA GLU A 42 -15.73 5.01 -6.51
C GLU A 42 -15.18 6.44 -6.66
N THR A 43 -15.00 7.12 -5.54
CA THR A 43 -14.51 8.51 -5.48
C THR A 43 -13.27 8.57 -4.61
N THR A 44 -12.29 9.34 -5.06
CA THR A 44 -11.06 9.63 -4.31
C THR A 44 -10.93 11.13 -4.07
N TYR A 45 -10.53 11.47 -2.86
CA TYR A 45 -10.24 12.82 -2.39
C TYR A 45 -8.76 12.90 -2.04
N ILE A 46 -8.04 13.89 -2.57
CA ILE A 46 -6.60 14.07 -2.34
C ILE A 46 -6.32 15.51 -1.95
N TRP A 47 -5.49 15.70 -0.92
CA TRP A 47 -4.96 17.01 -0.55
C TRP A 47 -3.55 16.87 0.04
N TYR A 48 -2.87 17.98 0.23
CA TYR A 48 -1.51 18.02 0.73
C TYR A 48 -1.39 18.88 1.99
N ASN A 49 -0.62 18.40 2.97
CA ASN A 49 -0.39 19.07 4.24
C ASN A 49 -1.71 19.45 4.94
N SER A 50 -1.84 20.72 5.34
CA SER A 50 -3.06 21.29 5.92
C SER A 50 -3.85 22.15 4.94
N GLU A 51 -3.61 22.01 3.64
CA GLU A 51 -4.33 22.75 2.61
C GLU A 51 -5.81 22.33 2.59
N THR A 52 -6.67 23.30 2.30
CA THR A 52 -8.12 23.08 2.19
C THR A 52 -8.56 22.75 0.76
N ASP A 53 -7.67 22.93 -0.20
CA ASP A 53 -7.92 22.58 -1.59
C ASP A 53 -7.85 21.06 -1.76
N VAL A 54 -9.01 20.45 -2.03
CA VAL A 54 -9.18 19.01 -2.19
C VAL A 54 -9.44 18.68 -3.65
N PHE A 55 -8.58 17.87 -4.22
CA PHE A 55 -8.79 17.26 -5.54
C PHE A 55 -9.76 16.09 -5.41
N THR A 56 -10.81 16.08 -6.20
CA THR A 56 -11.84 15.04 -6.17
C THR A 56 -12.06 14.47 -7.55
N GLY A 57 -12.17 13.15 -7.67
CA GLY A 57 -12.48 12.48 -8.93
C GLY A 57 -12.74 10.97 -8.76
N PRO A 58 -13.01 10.25 -9.86
CA PRO A 58 -13.20 8.82 -9.84
C PRO A 58 -11.98 8.09 -9.29
N ALA A 59 -12.20 7.01 -8.54
CA ALA A 59 -11.11 6.19 -8.06
C ALA A 59 -10.34 5.57 -9.24
N GLY A 60 -9.01 5.70 -9.20
CA GLY A 60 -8.11 5.22 -10.24
C GLY A 60 -7.78 6.25 -11.35
N ASP A 61 -8.57 7.31 -11.53
CA ASP A 61 -8.35 8.28 -12.61
C ASP A 61 -7.59 9.55 -12.17
N ILE A 62 -7.58 9.87 -10.87
CA ILE A 62 -7.08 11.16 -10.38
C ILE A 62 -5.57 11.23 -10.29
N SER A 63 -4.90 10.10 -10.31
CA SER A 63 -3.46 10.13 -10.08
C SER A 63 -2.70 9.50 -11.23
N PRO A 64 -1.83 10.28 -11.90
CA PRO A 64 -0.75 9.69 -12.67
C PRO A 64 0.20 8.86 -11.79
N ASP A 65 -0.02 8.89 -10.48
CA ASP A 65 0.77 8.21 -9.47
C ASP A 65 0.19 6.83 -9.14
N ALA A 66 -0.03 5.98 -10.14
CA ALA A 66 -0.25 4.54 -9.93
C ALA A 66 0.88 3.91 -9.08
N GLU A 67 2.05 4.55 -9.08
CA GLU A 67 3.19 4.20 -8.23
C GLU A 67 2.97 4.52 -6.74
N GLN A 68 1.91 5.22 -6.36
CA GLN A 68 1.64 5.60 -4.97
C GLN A 68 0.68 4.65 -4.25
N THR A 69 0.09 3.69 -4.94
CA THR A 69 -0.69 2.63 -4.28
C THR A 69 0.26 1.65 -3.60
N ILE A 70 -0.02 1.37 -2.33
CA ILE A 70 0.67 0.27 -1.65
C ILE A 70 0.03 -1.06 -2.07
N PRO A 71 0.80 -2.13 -2.27
CA PRO A 71 0.24 -3.45 -2.51
C PRO A 71 -0.59 -3.92 -1.31
N THR A 72 -1.63 -4.69 -1.58
CA THR A 72 -2.53 -5.28 -0.59
C THR A 72 -2.63 -6.79 -0.77
N TYR A 73 -3.31 -7.48 0.15
CA TYR A 73 -3.59 -8.91 -0.01
C TYR A 73 -4.45 -9.21 -1.26
N GLU A 74 -5.19 -8.23 -1.77
CA GLU A 74 -6.02 -8.37 -2.97
C GLU A 74 -5.16 -8.55 -4.22
N ASP A 75 -3.96 -7.95 -4.26
CA ASP A 75 -3.00 -8.18 -5.34
C ASP A 75 -2.56 -9.66 -5.39
N VAL A 76 -2.44 -10.29 -4.23
CA VAL A 76 -2.10 -11.72 -4.14
C VAL A 76 -3.27 -12.59 -4.62
N LEU A 77 -4.51 -12.23 -4.26
CA LEU A 77 -5.72 -12.95 -4.69
C LEU A 77 -5.98 -12.79 -6.20
N ALA A 78 -5.51 -11.71 -6.81
CA ALA A 78 -5.64 -11.47 -8.25
C ALA A 78 -4.66 -12.28 -9.10
N LEU A 79 -3.64 -12.92 -8.48
CA LEU A 79 -2.67 -13.73 -9.21
C LEU A 79 -3.33 -14.99 -9.79
N ALA A 80 -3.11 -15.23 -11.07
CA ALA A 80 -3.45 -16.52 -11.67
C ALA A 80 -2.46 -17.60 -11.17
N PRO A 81 -2.91 -18.86 -11.00
CA PRO A 81 -2.05 -19.93 -10.49
C PRO A 81 -0.74 -20.12 -11.25
N GLU A 82 -0.75 -19.90 -12.55
CA GLU A 82 0.43 -19.99 -13.43
C GLU A 82 1.44 -18.87 -13.22
N GLN A 83 1.06 -17.77 -12.57
CA GLN A 83 1.94 -16.67 -12.20
C GLN A 83 2.69 -16.94 -10.89
N ILE A 84 2.29 -17.96 -10.13
CA ILE A 84 2.89 -18.28 -8.84
C ILE A 84 4.02 -19.32 -9.06
N ALA A 85 5.25 -18.89 -8.81
CA ALA A 85 6.43 -19.75 -8.86
C ALA A 85 6.63 -20.53 -7.55
N GLN A 86 6.33 -19.90 -6.42
CA GLN A 86 6.48 -20.50 -5.10
C GLN A 86 5.43 -19.99 -4.12
N ALA A 87 4.94 -20.88 -3.25
CA ALA A 87 4.14 -20.53 -2.09
C ALA A 87 4.49 -21.47 -0.93
N ASP A 88 4.74 -20.90 0.24
CA ASP A 88 5.03 -21.68 1.46
C ASP A 88 4.75 -20.86 2.74
N TYR A 89 4.98 -21.50 3.92
CA TYR A 89 4.91 -20.83 5.20
C TYR A 89 6.27 -20.22 5.57
N ARG A 90 6.30 -18.94 5.90
CA ARG A 90 7.50 -18.24 6.37
C ARG A 90 7.19 -17.32 7.54
N MET A 91 8.19 -17.07 8.35
CA MET A 91 8.15 -16.02 9.38
C MET A 91 8.92 -14.81 8.90
N VAL A 92 8.38 -13.62 9.15
CA VAL A 92 9.05 -12.34 8.98
C VAL A 92 8.82 -11.48 10.22
N SER A 93 9.89 -11.06 10.90
CA SER A 93 9.84 -10.25 12.14
C SER A 93 8.81 -10.80 13.16
N ASP A 94 8.87 -12.11 13.42
CA ASP A 94 7.96 -12.86 14.32
C ASP A 94 6.49 -12.95 13.87
N VAL A 95 6.14 -12.45 12.68
CA VAL A 95 4.82 -12.61 12.07
C VAL A 95 4.80 -13.88 11.21
N ARG A 96 3.84 -14.77 11.47
CA ARG A 96 3.60 -15.98 10.66
C ARG A 96 2.91 -15.58 9.36
N CYS A 97 3.48 -15.95 8.24
CA CYS A 97 2.99 -15.54 6.94
C CYS A 97 2.84 -16.71 5.97
N ILE A 98 1.91 -16.57 5.04
CA ILE A 98 1.94 -17.27 3.76
C ILE A 98 2.81 -16.42 2.84
N TYR A 99 3.89 -17.01 2.37
CA TYR A 99 4.77 -16.42 1.37
C TYR A 99 4.30 -16.81 -0.02
N VAL A 100 4.27 -15.84 -0.93
CA VAL A 100 4.00 -16.06 -2.36
C VAL A 100 5.03 -15.32 -3.17
N GLU A 101 5.64 -16.02 -4.14
CA GLU A 101 6.57 -15.44 -5.11
C GLU A 101 6.03 -15.70 -6.52
N THR A 102 6.02 -14.66 -7.35
CA THR A 102 5.61 -14.79 -8.74
C THR A 102 6.75 -15.34 -9.60
N ALA A 103 6.40 -15.93 -10.75
CA ALA A 103 7.36 -16.10 -11.83
C ALA A 103 7.85 -14.72 -12.31
N GLU A 104 9.07 -14.69 -12.83
CA GLU A 104 9.60 -13.50 -13.48
C GLU A 104 8.77 -13.16 -14.71
N ASP A 105 8.39 -11.90 -14.84
CA ASP A 105 7.65 -11.41 -16.00
C ASP A 105 8.59 -11.02 -17.16
N ASP A 106 8.01 -10.63 -18.30
CA ASP A 106 8.75 -10.25 -19.51
C ASP A 106 9.66 -9.01 -19.32
N TRP A 107 9.50 -8.30 -18.21
CA TRP A 107 10.26 -7.10 -17.85
C TRP A 107 11.35 -7.37 -16.79
N GLY A 108 11.52 -8.65 -16.39
CA GLY A 108 12.47 -9.05 -15.36
C GLY A 108 11.98 -8.80 -13.92
N TYR A 109 10.68 -8.56 -13.73
CA TYR A 109 10.14 -8.34 -12.39
C TYR A 109 9.67 -9.62 -11.73
N VAL A 110 10.00 -9.77 -10.45
CA VAL A 110 9.47 -10.78 -9.53
C VAL A 110 8.80 -10.05 -8.36
N GLN A 111 7.58 -10.45 -8.03
CA GLN A 111 6.87 -9.96 -6.85
C GLN A 111 6.97 -10.99 -5.73
N ARG A 112 7.17 -10.52 -4.51
CA ARG A 112 7.17 -11.33 -3.30
C ARG A 112 6.22 -10.75 -2.28
N TYR A 113 5.40 -11.59 -1.71
CA TYR A 113 4.36 -11.21 -0.75
C TYR A 113 4.41 -12.08 0.49
N TRP A 114 4.22 -11.46 1.66
CA TRP A 114 4.06 -12.16 2.94
C TRP A 114 2.72 -11.74 3.55
N VAL A 115 1.72 -12.60 3.47
CA VAL A 115 0.38 -12.38 4.01
C VAL A 115 0.32 -12.95 5.41
N SER A 116 0.01 -12.14 6.42
CA SER A 116 -0.12 -12.57 7.80
C SER A 116 -1.21 -13.62 7.95
N VAL A 117 -0.89 -14.76 8.59
CA VAL A 117 -1.86 -15.81 8.88
C VAL A 117 -2.86 -15.36 9.95
N ASP A 118 -2.44 -14.49 10.86
CA ASP A 118 -3.26 -14.07 11.99
C ASP A 118 -4.29 -12.99 11.60
N THR A 119 -3.92 -12.06 10.73
CA THR A 119 -4.79 -10.93 10.34
C THR A 119 -5.35 -11.04 8.92
N GLY A 120 -4.75 -11.87 8.06
CA GLY A 120 -5.07 -11.92 6.63
C GLY A 120 -4.55 -10.73 5.82
N LEU A 121 -3.84 -9.79 6.46
CA LEU A 121 -3.32 -8.60 5.81
C LEU A 121 -1.92 -8.84 5.24
N LEU A 122 -1.57 -8.09 4.20
CA LEU A 122 -0.23 -8.11 3.62
C LEU A 122 0.75 -7.43 4.59
N ALA A 123 1.69 -8.21 5.14
CA ALA A 123 2.67 -7.73 6.10
C ALA A 123 3.93 -7.17 5.42
N VAL A 124 4.38 -7.82 4.36
CA VAL A 124 5.55 -7.39 3.56
C VAL A 124 5.28 -7.64 2.09
N ALA A 125 5.72 -6.72 1.25
CA ALA A 125 5.81 -6.92 -0.19
C ALA A 125 7.17 -6.43 -0.70
N GLU A 126 7.73 -7.16 -1.66
CA GLU A 126 8.95 -6.78 -2.36
C GLU A 126 8.73 -6.89 -3.86
N ARG A 127 9.36 -6.01 -4.61
CA ARG A 127 9.52 -6.14 -6.06
C ARG A 127 11.00 -6.20 -6.36
N LEU A 128 11.39 -7.22 -7.09
CA LEU A 128 12.74 -7.37 -7.60
C LEU A 128 12.74 -7.08 -9.09
N GLN A 129 13.84 -6.54 -9.58
CA GLN A 129 14.14 -6.41 -11.01
C GLN A 129 15.52 -6.98 -11.24
N ASP A 130 15.65 -7.92 -12.17
CA ASP A 130 16.90 -8.63 -12.46
C ASP A 130 17.56 -9.22 -11.20
N GLY A 131 16.76 -9.69 -10.23
CA GLY A 131 17.21 -10.27 -8.98
C GLY A 131 17.56 -9.28 -7.86
N GLU A 132 17.51 -7.97 -8.11
CA GLU A 132 17.77 -6.93 -7.11
C GLU A 132 16.45 -6.33 -6.61
N THR A 133 16.31 -6.13 -5.30
CA THR A 133 15.12 -5.51 -4.71
C THR A 133 15.09 -4.03 -5.11
N VAL A 134 14.02 -3.61 -5.78
CA VAL A 134 13.78 -2.22 -6.20
C VAL A 134 12.66 -1.54 -5.40
N TYR A 135 11.83 -2.32 -4.74
CA TYR A 135 10.75 -1.82 -3.90
C TYR A 135 10.54 -2.75 -2.71
N ARG A 136 10.27 -2.19 -1.55
CA ARG A 136 9.89 -2.91 -0.35
C ARG A 136 8.83 -2.14 0.43
N MET A 137 7.77 -2.82 0.81
CA MET A 137 6.80 -2.36 1.79
C MET A 137 6.86 -3.29 3.00
N ALA A 138 6.79 -2.72 4.21
CA ALA A 138 6.61 -3.49 5.43
C ALA A 138 5.52 -2.82 6.29
N ALA A 139 4.46 -3.57 6.62
CA ALA A 139 3.34 -3.19 7.47
C ALA A 139 3.22 -4.20 8.61
N LEU A 140 4.21 -4.18 9.51
CA LEU A 140 4.32 -5.15 10.61
C LEU A 140 3.54 -4.74 11.86
N THR A 141 3.08 -3.49 11.92
CA THR A 141 2.23 -2.98 13.00
C THR A 141 0.81 -2.79 12.48
N VAL A 142 -0.13 -3.52 13.05
CA VAL A 142 -1.56 -3.44 12.71
C VAL A 142 -2.33 -3.16 14.00
N ASP A 143 -3.16 -2.11 13.99
CA ASP A 143 -4.15 -1.84 15.02
C ASP A 143 -5.52 -2.26 14.49
N GLU A 144 -6.12 -3.26 15.12
CA GLU A 144 -7.45 -3.78 14.73
C GLU A 144 -8.59 -2.95 15.32
N THR A 145 -8.28 -1.92 16.11
CA THR A 145 -9.29 -0.99 16.63
C THR A 145 -9.88 -0.18 15.48
N ALA A 146 -11.22 -0.12 15.41
CA ALA A 146 -11.87 0.70 14.39
C ALA A 146 -11.39 2.17 14.49
N PRO A 147 -10.95 2.78 13.39
CA PRO A 147 -10.51 4.16 13.39
C PRO A 147 -11.67 5.11 13.74
N ASP A 148 -11.34 6.22 14.41
CA ASP A 148 -12.31 7.28 14.71
C ASP A 148 -12.94 7.79 13.41
N ALA A 149 -14.25 8.08 13.41
CA ALA A 149 -14.95 8.64 12.24
C ALA A 149 -14.30 9.93 11.72
N LYS A 150 -13.66 10.73 12.60
CA LYS A 150 -12.89 11.92 12.22
C LYS A 150 -11.70 11.61 11.29
N THR A 151 -11.22 10.37 11.29
CA THR A 151 -10.18 9.92 10.35
C THR A 151 -10.63 10.12 8.89
N PHE A 152 -11.94 10.02 8.63
CA PHE A 152 -12.52 10.16 7.29
C PHE A 152 -13.22 11.53 7.10
N THR A 153 -12.59 12.59 7.60
CA THR A 153 -13.07 13.96 7.47
C THR A 153 -12.12 14.74 6.57
N LEU A 154 -12.67 15.51 5.63
CA LEU A 154 -11.91 16.42 4.76
C LEU A 154 -11.40 17.64 5.53
N PRO A 155 -10.40 18.38 5.01
CA PRO A 155 -9.83 19.56 5.67
C PRO A 155 -10.84 20.67 5.98
N ASP A 156 -11.91 20.77 5.21
CA ASP A 156 -13.00 21.72 5.41
C ASP A 156 -14.00 21.31 6.50
N GLY A 157 -13.80 20.14 7.11
CA GLY A 157 -14.66 19.57 8.14
C GLY A 157 -15.79 18.67 7.60
N THR A 158 -15.87 18.43 6.30
CA THR A 158 -16.86 17.52 5.71
C THR A 158 -16.58 16.09 6.12
N ALA A 159 -17.50 15.45 6.84
CA ALA A 159 -17.42 14.04 7.19
C ALA A 159 -17.87 13.16 6.01
N LEU A 160 -17.12 12.12 5.69
CA LEU A 160 -17.41 11.20 4.60
C LEU A 160 -18.10 9.91 5.07
N ILE A 161 -18.05 9.61 6.37
CA ILE A 161 -18.74 8.48 7.02
C ILE A 161 -19.49 8.96 8.25
#